data_665e0161f7a00959b599090ab74d2e4d
#
_entry.id   665e0161f7a00959b599090ab74d2e4d
#
_cell.length_a   1.000
_cell.length_b   1.000
_cell.length_c   1.000
_cell.angle_alpha   90.00
_cell.angle_beta   90.00
_cell.angle_gamma   90.00
#
_symmetry.space_group_name_H-M   'P 1'
#
loop_
_entity.id
_entity.type
_entity.pdbx_description
1 polymer ?
#
loop_
_entity_poly.entity_id
_entity_poly.type
_entity_poly.pdbx_seq_one_letter_code
_entity_poly.pdbx_strand_id
1 'polypeptide(L)'
;MTRIQEYKKNNYLISTNKGKLDLFTIHRFLTNSYWSKGITIDKVKNSISNSLCFGVYDGKKQIGFARVVTDFTLFGYIADVFIVEEYRGKGLSKWLMDSILEYPGIKEMRAVLLATKDAHGLYARFGFKPLEEPQRYMIRRNQHFLSLGSK
;
A
#
# COMPACT_ATOMS: atom_id res chain seq x y z
N MET A 1 -15.87 9.59 6.37
CA MET A 1 -16.34 8.80 5.23
C MET A 1 -15.30 8.84 4.12
N THR A 2 -14.86 7.71 3.67
CA THR A 2 -13.89 7.63 2.59
C THR A 2 -14.54 7.92 1.24
N ARG A 3 -13.98 8.88 0.53
CA ARG A 3 -14.45 9.26 -0.79
C ARG A 3 -13.67 8.50 -1.85
N ILE A 4 -14.34 7.88 -2.80
CA ILE A 4 -13.67 7.22 -3.92
C ILE A 4 -12.98 8.29 -4.77
N GLN A 5 -11.70 8.07 -5.04
CA GLN A 5 -10.89 8.89 -5.92
C GLN A 5 -10.37 8.05 -7.06
N GLU A 6 -10.36 8.64 -8.25
CA GLU A 6 -9.79 7.97 -9.43
C GLU A 6 -8.88 8.92 -10.17
N TYR A 7 -7.75 8.41 -10.61
CA TYR A 7 -6.73 9.15 -11.35
C TYR A 7 -6.45 8.42 -12.66
N LYS A 8 -6.44 9.14 -13.76
CA LYS A 8 -6.23 8.55 -15.08
C LYS A 8 -4.97 9.11 -15.72
N LYS A 9 -4.19 8.25 -16.34
CA LYS A 9 -3.00 8.64 -17.09
C LYS A 9 -2.78 7.63 -18.22
N ASN A 10 -2.90 8.09 -19.47
CA ASN A 10 -2.86 7.20 -20.65
C ASN A 10 -3.93 6.10 -20.50
N ASN A 11 -3.53 4.84 -20.62
CA ASN A 11 -4.44 3.69 -20.47
C ASN A 11 -4.56 3.20 -19.04
N TYR A 12 -3.91 3.88 -18.08
CA TYR A 12 -3.84 3.43 -16.68
C TYR A 12 -4.83 4.16 -15.82
N LEU A 13 -5.31 3.45 -14.81
CA LEU A 13 -6.20 3.98 -13.79
C LEU A 13 -5.67 3.65 -12.42
N ILE A 14 -5.69 4.62 -11.50
CA ILE A 14 -5.56 4.38 -10.07
C ILE A 14 -6.92 4.67 -9.45
N SER A 15 -7.42 3.74 -8.64
CA SER A 15 -8.74 3.89 -8.01
C SER A 15 -8.70 3.45 -6.55
N THR A 16 -9.39 4.19 -5.68
CA THR A 16 -9.60 3.79 -4.29
C THR A 16 -10.90 2.99 -4.10
N ASN A 17 -11.58 2.64 -5.17
CA ASN A 17 -12.78 1.82 -5.10
C ASN A 17 -12.42 0.36 -4.82
N LYS A 18 -12.69 -0.10 -3.60
CA LYS A 18 -12.40 -1.48 -3.21
C LYS A 18 -13.16 -2.51 -4.04
N GLY A 19 -14.28 -2.12 -4.63
CA GLY A 19 -15.05 -3.00 -5.51
C GLY A 19 -14.32 -3.38 -6.80
N LYS A 20 -13.27 -2.63 -7.17
CA LYS A 20 -12.45 -2.93 -8.35
C LYS A 20 -11.26 -3.83 -8.02
N LEU A 21 -10.95 -4.06 -6.76
CA LEU A 21 -9.76 -4.83 -6.37
C LEU A 21 -9.89 -6.30 -6.76
N ASP A 22 -8.81 -6.85 -7.30
CA ASP A 22 -8.66 -8.26 -7.58
C ASP A 22 -7.93 -8.93 -6.42
N LEU A 23 -8.68 -9.51 -5.49
CA LEU A 23 -8.13 -10.13 -4.29
C LEU A 23 -7.09 -11.21 -4.60
N PHE A 24 -7.31 -12.00 -5.66
CA PHE A 24 -6.38 -13.06 -6.02
C PHE A 24 -5.04 -12.50 -6.51
N THR A 25 -5.06 -11.44 -7.30
CA THR A 25 -3.84 -10.77 -7.74
C THR A 25 -3.07 -10.21 -6.55
N ILE A 26 -3.75 -9.55 -5.64
CA ILE A 26 -3.14 -8.96 -4.44
C ILE A 26 -2.55 -10.06 -3.56
N HIS A 27 -3.33 -11.09 -3.25
CA HIS A 27 -2.86 -12.20 -2.43
C HIS A 27 -1.67 -12.92 -3.04
N ARG A 28 -1.73 -13.22 -4.35
CA ARG A 28 -0.63 -13.90 -5.04
C ARG A 28 0.67 -13.13 -4.94
N PHE A 29 0.61 -11.80 -5.10
CA PHE A 29 1.80 -10.98 -4.96
C PHE A 29 2.31 -10.98 -3.51
N LEU A 30 1.42 -10.70 -2.55
CA LEU A 30 1.83 -10.54 -1.14
C LEU A 30 2.33 -11.84 -0.53
N THR A 31 1.70 -12.98 -0.82
CA THR A 31 2.13 -14.26 -0.26
C THR A 31 3.51 -14.70 -0.76
N ASN A 32 3.97 -14.13 -1.87
CA ASN A 32 5.31 -14.36 -2.41
C ASN A 32 6.29 -13.23 -2.09
N SER A 33 5.85 -12.17 -1.41
CA SER A 33 6.71 -11.06 -1.02
C SER A 33 7.57 -11.42 0.18
N TYR A 34 8.70 -10.71 0.36
CA TYR A 34 9.55 -10.94 1.52
C TYR A 34 8.89 -10.43 2.82
N TRP A 35 8.03 -9.41 2.74
CA TRP A 35 7.43 -8.80 3.94
C TRP A 35 6.14 -9.47 4.40
N SER A 36 5.51 -10.28 3.55
CA SER A 36 4.26 -10.98 3.88
C SER A 36 4.25 -12.42 3.40
N LYS A 37 5.44 -13.04 3.28
CA LYS A 37 5.58 -14.40 2.76
C LYS A 37 4.66 -15.35 3.50
N GLY A 38 3.85 -16.09 2.74
CA GLY A 38 2.93 -17.10 3.29
C GLY A 38 1.65 -16.55 3.88
N ILE A 39 1.37 -15.26 3.73
CA ILE A 39 0.12 -14.67 4.25
C ILE A 39 -1.10 -15.36 3.63
N THR A 40 -2.12 -15.63 4.44
CA THR A 40 -3.36 -16.24 3.96
C THR A 40 -4.25 -15.23 3.25
N ILE A 41 -5.11 -15.72 2.37
CA ILE A 41 -6.04 -14.86 1.64
C ILE A 41 -7.02 -14.17 2.59
N ASP A 42 -7.43 -14.83 3.67
CA ASP A 42 -8.34 -14.23 4.66
C ASP A 42 -7.69 -13.03 5.38
N LYS A 43 -6.40 -13.12 5.71
CA LYS A 43 -5.68 -12.01 6.32
C LYS A 43 -5.54 -10.84 5.36
N VAL A 44 -5.27 -11.10 4.09
CA VAL A 44 -5.23 -10.07 3.05
C VAL A 44 -6.59 -9.39 2.94
N LYS A 45 -7.66 -10.18 2.85
CA LYS A 45 -9.03 -9.67 2.75
C LYS A 45 -9.39 -8.76 3.94
N ASN A 46 -9.05 -9.20 5.16
CA ASN A 46 -9.32 -8.42 6.36
C ASN A 46 -8.52 -7.11 6.38
N SER A 47 -7.26 -7.16 5.96
CA SER A 47 -6.44 -5.95 5.91
C SER A 47 -7.00 -4.93 4.90
N ILE A 48 -7.47 -5.39 3.76
CA ILE A 48 -8.12 -4.55 2.74
C ILE A 48 -9.36 -3.88 3.31
N SER A 49 -10.20 -4.65 4.02
CA SER A 49 -11.45 -4.13 4.59
C SER A 49 -11.22 -2.99 5.58
N ASN A 50 -10.08 -2.98 6.26
CA ASN A 50 -9.76 -2.03 7.32
C ASN A 50 -8.71 -0.98 6.91
N SER A 51 -8.46 -0.81 5.63
CA SER A 51 -7.47 0.13 5.13
C SER A 51 -8.01 0.95 3.98
N LEU A 52 -7.37 2.09 3.71
CA LEU A 52 -7.55 2.80 2.46
C LEU A 52 -6.69 2.08 1.42
N CYS A 53 -7.28 1.69 0.31
CA CYS A 53 -6.59 0.91 -0.71
C CYS A 53 -6.56 1.64 -2.04
N PHE A 54 -5.44 1.50 -2.74
CA PHE A 54 -5.24 2.04 -4.09
C PHE A 54 -4.93 0.88 -5.02
N GLY A 55 -5.77 0.65 -6.01
CA GLY A 55 -5.49 -0.30 -7.07
C GLY A 55 -4.98 0.42 -8.30
N VAL A 56 -4.02 -0.18 -8.99
CA VAL A 56 -3.50 0.31 -10.28
C VAL A 56 -3.93 -0.65 -11.35
N TYR A 57 -4.48 -0.13 -12.44
CA TYR A 57 -5.11 -0.95 -13.49
C TYR A 57 -4.61 -0.57 -14.87
N ASP A 58 -4.47 -1.58 -15.73
CA ASP A 58 -4.35 -1.44 -17.17
C ASP A 58 -5.64 -2.04 -17.77
N GLY A 59 -6.55 -1.16 -18.19
CA GLY A 59 -7.91 -1.61 -18.52
C GLY A 59 -8.58 -2.26 -17.31
N LYS A 60 -8.98 -3.51 -17.44
CA LYS A 60 -9.60 -4.27 -16.35
C LYS A 60 -8.62 -5.04 -15.50
N LYS A 61 -7.36 -5.12 -15.93
CA LYS A 61 -6.33 -5.90 -15.24
C LYS A 61 -5.70 -5.08 -14.13
N GLN A 62 -5.73 -5.60 -12.90
CA GLN A 62 -5.00 -4.99 -11.80
C GLN A 62 -3.52 -5.31 -11.92
N ILE A 63 -2.69 -4.27 -11.92
CA ILE A 63 -1.24 -4.37 -12.11
C ILE A 63 -0.44 -3.79 -10.95
N GLY A 64 -1.11 -3.25 -9.96
CA GLY A 64 -0.43 -2.70 -8.78
C GLY A 64 -1.39 -2.45 -7.64
N PHE A 65 -0.83 -2.12 -6.48
CA PHE A 65 -1.60 -1.95 -5.27
C PHE A 65 -0.80 -1.14 -4.26
N ALA A 66 -1.51 -0.47 -3.37
CA ALA A 66 -0.97 0.09 -2.14
C ALA A 66 -2.08 0.15 -1.09
N ARG A 67 -1.69 0.06 0.16
CA ARG A 67 -2.62 0.11 1.28
C ARG A 67 -2.12 1.15 2.27
N VAL A 68 -3.04 1.92 2.85
CA VAL A 68 -2.72 2.89 3.91
C VAL A 68 -3.59 2.59 5.12
N VAL A 69 -2.94 2.25 6.23
CA VAL A 69 -3.61 2.12 7.53
C VAL A 69 -3.65 3.50 8.13
N THR A 70 -4.85 4.02 8.42
CA THR A 70 -4.95 5.44 8.80
C THR A 70 -6.24 5.75 9.53
N ASP A 71 -6.19 6.80 10.38
CA ASP A 71 -7.37 7.41 10.98
C ASP A 71 -7.90 8.60 10.16
N PHE A 72 -7.31 8.86 8.99
CA PHE A 72 -7.65 9.97 8.09
C PHE A 72 -7.44 11.36 8.69
N THR A 73 -6.68 11.47 9.78
CA THR A 73 -6.49 12.75 10.47
C THR A 73 -5.05 12.96 10.92
N LEU A 74 -4.55 12.04 11.72
CA LEU A 74 -3.26 12.23 12.39
C LEU A 74 -2.15 11.40 11.79
N PHE A 75 -2.43 10.17 11.36
CA PHE A 75 -1.37 9.23 11.04
C PHE A 75 -1.78 8.28 9.91
N GLY A 76 -0.82 7.99 9.04
CA GLY A 76 -0.96 6.97 8.03
C GLY A 76 0.27 6.09 7.96
N TYR A 77 0.07 4.81 7.75
CA TYR A 77 1.13 3.84 7.51
C TYR A 77 0.93 3.22 6.13
N ILE A 78 1.86 3.51 5.22
CA ILE A 78 1.80 2.98 3.85
C ILE A 78 2.41 1.58 3.84
N ALA A 79 1.67 0.62 3.33
CA ALA A 79 2.04 -0.78 3.31
C ALA A 79 1.65 -1.44 1.98
N ASP A 80 2.25 -2.58 1.71
CA ASP A 80 1.87 -3.46 0.60
C ASP A 80 1.91 -2.76 -0.77
N VAL A 81 2.91 -1.89 -0.97
CA VAL A 81 3.08 -1.17 -2.24
C VAL A 81 3.77 -2.08 -3.24
N PHE A 82 3.12 -2.30 -4.39
CA PHE A 82 3.77 -3.03 -5.47
C PHE A 82 3.22 -2.66 -6.85
N ILE A 83 4.06 -2.83 -7.85
CA ILE A 83 3.69 -2.89 -9.27
C ILE A 83 4.18 -4.25 -9.76
N VAL A 84 3.34 -4.98 -10.49
CA VAL A 84 3.75 -6.29 -11.02
C VAL A 84 4.92 -6.13 -12.00
N GLU A 85 5.78 -7.14 -12.05
CA GLU A 85 7.07 -7.06 -12.72
C GLU A 85 6.97 -6.58 -14.18
N GLU A 86 5.99 -7.09 -14.93
CA GLU A 86 5.81 -6.76 -16.35
C GLU A 86 5.54 -5.27 -16.60
N TYR A 87 5.10 -4.54 -15.57
CA TYR A 87 4.75 -3.13 -15.69
C TYR A 87 5.73 -2.19 -15.00
N ARG A 88 6.85 -2.71 -14.50
CA ARG A 88 7.88 -1.87 -13.87
C ARG A 88 8.66 -1.08 -14.92
N GLY A 89 9.30 0.00 -14.49
CA GLY A 89 10.08 0.86 -15.36
C GLY A 89 9.25 1.84 -16.18
N LYS A 90 7.99 2.01 -15.87
CA LYS A 90 7.07 2.90 -16.60
C LYS A 90 6.62 4.13 -15.79
N GLY A 91 7.21 4.34 -14.61
CA GLY A 91 6.85 5.46 -13.73
C GLY A 91 5.58 5.25 -12.92
N LEU A 92 5.03 4.05 -12.89
CA LEU A 92 3.76 3.77 -12.21
C LEU A 92 3.88 3.85 -10.70
N SER A 93 5.00 3.43 -10.12
CA SER A 93 5.23 3.55 -8.67
C SER A 93 5.26 5.00 -8.21
N LYS A 94 5.89 5.88 -8.98
CA LYS A 94 5.91 7.32 -8.68
C LYS A 94 4.53 7.91 -8.74
N TRP A 95 3.79 7.58 -9.78
CA TRP A 95 2.42 8.07 -9.95
C TRP A 95 1.50 7.56 -8.84
N LEU A 96 1.68 6.30 -8.41
CA LEU A 96 0.95 5.73 -7.29
C LEU A 96 1.24 6.51 -6.00
N MET A 97 2.51 6.81 -5.71
CA MET A 97 2.89 7.60 -4.54
C MET A 97 2.32 9.02 -4.60
N ASP A 98 2.39 9.67 -5.75
CA ASP A 98 1.75 10.99 -5.94
C ASP A 98 0.26 10.92 -5.61
N SER A 99 -0.41 9.91 -6.13
CA SER A 99 -1.86 9.73 -5.91
C SER A 99 -2.20 9.50 -4.45
N ILE A 100 -1.38 8.71 -3.75
CA ILE A 100 -1.56 8.47 -2.31
C ILE A 100 -1.42 9.79 -1.53
N LEU A 101 -0.35 10.52 -1.77
CA LEU A 101 -0.03 11.73 -1.01
C LEU A 101 -0.97 12.90 -1.32
N GLU A 102 -1.57 12.90 -2.51
CA GLU A 102 -2.58 13.91 -2.88
C GLU A 102 -4.00 13.54 -2.44
N TYR A 103 -4.21 12.32 -1.94
CA TYR A 103 -5.53 11.92 -1.45
C TYR A 103 -5.97 12.87 -0.32
N PRO A 104 -7.19 13.44 -0.38
CA PRO A 104 -7.61 14.51 0.54
C PRO A 104 -7.45 14.17 2.03
N GLY A 105 -7.68 12.93 2.43
CA GLY A 105 -7.52 12.50 3.82
C GLY A 105 -6.07 12.32 4.24
N ILE A 106 -5.13 12.20 3.31
CA ILE A 106 -3.71 11.96 3.59
C ILE A 106 -2.91 13.26 3.47
N LYS A 107 -3.24 14.08 2.51
CA LYS A 107 -2.49 15.29 2.17
C LYS A 107 -2.21 16.21 3.36
N GLU A 108 -3.15 16.35 4.27
CA GLU A 108 -3.04 17.24 5.43
C GLU A 108 -2.70 16.52 6.72
N MET A 109 -2.35 15.24 6.63
CA MET A 109 -2.06 14.40 7.78
C MET A 109 -0.76 14.82 8.45
N ARG A 110 -0.72 14.76 9.79
CA ARG A 110 0.48 15.18 10.54
C ARG A 110 1.72 14.37 10.20
N ALA A 111 1.57 13.07 9.98
CA ALA A 111 2.70 12.20 9.66
C ALA A 111 2.24 10.99 8.87
N VAL A 112 3.06 10.58 7.92
CA VAL A 112 2.89 9.34 7.15
C VAL A 112 4.19 8.55 7.30
N LEU A 113 4.08 7.31 7.71
CA LEU A 113 5.19 6.41 7.95
C LEU A 113 5.18 5.27 6.94
N LEU A 114 6.35 4.80 6.57
CA LEU A 114 6.51 3.55 5.84
C LEU A 114 7.78 2.85 6.28
N ALA A 115 7.87 1.56 5.96
CA ALA A 115 9.09 0.80 6.13
C ALA A 115 9.50 0.24 4.77
N THR A 116 10.78 0.30 4.45
CA THR A 116 11.31 -0.25 3.22
C THR A 116 12.70 -0.84 3.47
N LYS A 117 12.99 -1.92 2.78
CA LYS A 117 14.30 -2.58 2.85
C LYS A 117 15.31 -1.90 1.93
N ASP A 118 14.88 -1.49 0.73
CA ASP A 118 15.79 -1.12 -0.35
C ASP A 118 15.31 0.02 -1.25
N ALA A 119 14.19 0.66 -0.93
CA ALA A 119 13.62 1.71 -1.78
C ALA A 119 13.69 3.11 -1.16
N HIS A 120 14.64 3.34 -0.26
CA HIS A 120 14.80 4.65 0.41
C HIS A 120 14.95 5.80 -0.59
N GLY A 121 15.70 5.58 -1.68
CA GLY A 121 15.89 6.60 -2.71
C GLY A 121 14.61 7.01 -3.41
N LEU A 122 13.72 6.05 -3.65
CA LEU A 122 12.43 6.33 -4.25
C LEU A 122 11.58 7.20 -3.31
N TYR A 123 11.45 6.80 -2.07
CA TYR A 123 10.59 7.49 -1.11
C TYR A 123 11.15 8.86 -0.69
N ALA A 124 12.48 9.01 -0.66
CA ALA A 124 13.10 10.29 -0.37
C ALA A 124 12.65 11.40 -1.33
N ARG A 125 12.34 11.05 -2.58
CA ARG A 125 11.84 12.01 -3.58
C ARG A 125 10.48 12.59 -3.21
N PHE A 126 9.74 11.91 -2.34
CA PHE A 126 8.42 12.33 -1.86
C PHE A 126 8.47 12.95 -0.47
N GLY A 127 9.66 13.29 0.02
CA GLY A 127 9.83 13.93 1.31
C GLY A 127 9.97 12.98 2.49
N PHE A 128 10.03 11.67 2.25
CA PHE A 128 10.27 10.72 3.33
C PHE A 128 11.74 10.75 3.74
N LYS A 129 11.98 10.75 5.03
CA LYS A 129 13.30 10.78 5.63
C LYS A 129 13.42 9.68 6.67
N PRO A 130 14.65 9.21 6.97
CA PRO A 130 14.82 8.35 8.14
C PRO A 130 14.25 9.03 9.38
N LEU A 131 13.75 8.23 10.31
CA LEU A 131 13.24 8.76 11.58
C LEU A 131 14.35 9.53 12.29
N GLU A 132 14.04 10.74 12.76
CA GLU A 132 15.00 11.58 13.49
C GLU A 132 15.38 10.94 14.82
N GLU A 133 14.41 10.30 15.48
CA GLU A 133 14.59 9.64 16.76
C GLU A 133 14.05 8.21 16.69
N PRO A 134 14.72 7.30 15.96
CA PRO A 134 14.22 5.93 15.79
C PRO A 134 14.08 5.18 17.12
N GLN A 135 14.86 5.55 18.14
CA GLN A 135 14.78 4.95 19.45
C GLN A 135 13.46 5.23 20.19
N ARG A 136 12.66 6.18 19.70
CA ARG A 136 11.34 6.45 20.28
C ARG A 136 10.28 5.46 19.82
N TYR A 137 10.60 4.64 18.83
CA TYR A 137 9.65 3.68 18.23
C TYR A 137 9.97 2.29 18.73
N MET A 138 8.93 1.57 19.13
CA MET A 138 9.05 0.20 19.62
C MET A 138 8.09 -0.67 18.83
N ILE A 139 8.46 -1.93 18.60
CA ILE A 139 7.62 -2.88 17.90
C ILE A 139 7.48 -4.15 18.74
N ARG A 140 6.28 -4.68 18.79
CA ARG A 140 6.01 -6.02 19.36
C ARG A 140 5.50 -6.89 18.22
N ARG A 141 6.21 -7.98 17.95
CA ARG A 141 5.84 -8.92 16.89
C ARG A 141 5.21 -10.17 17.49
N ASN A 142 4.21 -10.69 16.79
CA ASN A 142 3.65 -11.99 17.10
C ASN A 142 4.42 -13.03 16.27
N GLN A 143 5.21 -13.88 16.94
CA GLN A 143 6.03 -14.90 16.28
C GLN A 143 5.20 -15.98 15.58
N HIS A 144 3.94 -16.14 15.98
CA HIS A 144 3.05 -17.16 15.44
C HIS A 144 1.99 -16.58 14.49
N PHE A 145 2.21 -15.37 14.00
CA PHE A 145 1.23 -14.66 13.16
C PHE A 145 0.75 -15.49 11.97
N LEU A 146 1.68 -16.16 11.24
CA LEU A 146 1.33 -16.92 10.03
C LEU A 146 0.54 -18.18 10.33
N SER A 147 0.66 -18.74 11.52
CA SER A 147 -0.08 -19.95 11.92
C SER A 147 -1.48 -19.63 12.49
N LEU A 148 -1.72 -18.36 12.88
CA LEU A 148 -3.02 -17.93 13.39
C LEU A 148 -4.00 -17.72 12.24
N GLY A 149 -5.20 -18.26 12.36
CA GLY A 149 -6.22 -18.13 11.33
C GLY A 149 -6.10 -19.12 10.19
N SER A 150 -5.20 -20.09 10.27
CA SER A 150 -5.08 -21.17 9.30
C SER A 150 -6.12 -22.28 9.49
N LYS A 151 -7.11 -22.04 10.32
CA LYS A 151 -8.15 -23.00 10.66
C LYS A 151 -9.28 -22.98 9.64
#